data_6ef747f52938d0db834a939ca9009ddc
#
_entry.id   6ef747f52938d0db834a939ca9009ddc
#
_cell.length_a   1.000
_cell.length_b   1.000
_cell.length_c   1.000
_cell.angle_alpha   90.00
_cell.angle_beta   90.00
_cell.angle_gamma   90.00
#
_symmetry.space_group_name_H-M   'P 1'
#
loop_
_entity.id
_entity.type
_entity.pdbx_description
1 polymer ?
#
loop_
_entity_poly.entity_id
_entity_poly.type
_entity_poly.pdbx_seq_one_letter_code
_entity_poly.pdbx_strand_id
1 'polypeptide(L)'
;MKSFHFKKLWTERGWKENVSISINSKGFITSFKESVTDLTGNEITINLAIPGIPNAHSHAFQYAMVGLAEKHPIGKDSDFWSWRKAMYDLALTVNPDQLRHIATFLYSEMVRNGYTHVAEFHYLHHDHNGNKYSNHAEMGLQLLEAAKLAGINITLIPMCYQMGGFNQPPLNQQKRFLSRNINDYLDLFEKTRSLCKTHNQHVGIGIHSIRAVHQENIIQINEYNNNVHPFHMHISEQKKEVDNSLKSLGKRPVEWLSEQINLNHSHHLVHATHVSTKEINLLCKSKVNVILCPTTEGNLADG
;
A
#
# COMPACT_ATOMS: atom_id res chain seq x y z
N MET A 1 32.14 7.57 2.79
CA MET A 1 31.77 6.42 3.62
C MET A 1 31.45 6.95 5.01
N LYS A 2 30.33 6.55 5.62
CA LYS A 2 30.01 6.88 7.03
C LYS A 2 30.06 5.60 7.83
N SER A 3 30.57 5.66 9.05
CA SER A 3 30.63 4.51 9.96
C SER A 3 29.85 4.81 11.22
N PHE A 4 29.07 3.84 11.66
CA PHE A 4 28.25 3.89 12.86
C PHE A 4 28.69 2.77 13.80
N HIS A 5 28.74 3.10 15.09
CA HIS A 5 28.90 2.11 16.16
C HIS A 5 27.66 2.09 17.04
N PHE A 6 27.03 0.93 17.15
CA PHE A 6 25.84 0.72 17.98
C PHE A 6 26.23 -0.07 19.22
N LYS A 7 25.98 0.47 20.42
CA LYS A 7 26.16 -0.31 21.65
C LYS A 7 25.20 -1.51 21.70
N LYS A 8 23.95 -1.30 21.20
CA LYS A 8 22.96 -2.36 20.99
C LYS A 8 22.23 -2.14 19.68
N LEU A 9 22.16 -3.17 18.85
CA LEU A 9 21.43 -3.17 17.59
C LEU A 9 20.50 -4.39 17.53
N TRP A 10 19.22 -4.16 17.24
CA TRP A 10 18.28 -5.23 16.95
C TRP A 10 18.51 -5.79 15.55
N THR A 11 18.57 -7.11 15.44
CA THR A 11 18.75 -7.85 14.20
C THR A 11 17.70 -8.98 14.13
N GLU A 12 17.62 -9.69 13.00
CA GLU A 12 16.78 -10.89 12.85
C GLU A 12 17.08 -11.97 13.93
N ARG A 13 18.29 -11.96 14.48
CA ARG A 13 18.73 -12.89 15.53
C ARG A 13 18.66 -12.29 16.93
N GLY A 14 17.89 -11.22 17.14
CA GLY A 14 17.76 -10.49 18.39
C GLY A 14 18.83 -9.40 18.59
N TRP A 15 18.96 -8.94 19.83
CA TRP A 15 19.91 -7.90 20.19
C TRP A 15 21.35 -8.36 20.04
N LYS A 16 22.14 -7.51 19.36
CA LYS A 16 23.60 -7.62 19.27
C LYS A 16 24.26 -6.44 19.94
N GLU A 17 25.40 -6.65 20.59
CA GLU A 17 26.15 -5.63 21.29
C GLU A 17 27.42 -5.25 20.52
N ASN A 18 27.83 -3.98 20.62
CA ASN A 18 29.04 -3.44 20.02
C ASN A 18 29.14 -3.72 18.51
N VAL A 19 28.11 -3.34 17.77
CA VAL A 19 28.03 -3.56 16.32
C VAL A 19 28.52 -2.33 15.57
N SER A 20 29.43 -2.51 14.62
CA SER A 20 29.88 -1.45 13.72
C SER A 20 29.35 -1.69 12.29
N ILE A 21 28.73 -0.67 11.70
CA ILE A 21 28.20 -0.66 10.34
C ILE A 21 28.84 0.46 9.56
N SER A 22 29.31 0.15 8.34
CA SER A 22 29.75 1.16 7.38
C SER A 22 28.77 1.26 6.22
N ILE A 23 28.49 2.49 5.77
CA ILE A 23 27.63 2.75 4.63
C ILE A 23 28.37 3.55 3.56
N ASN A 24 28.04 3.31 2.29
CA ASN A 24 28.59 4.06 1.17
C ASN A 24 27.81 5.37 0.93
N SER A 25 28.23 6.15 -0.08
CA SER A 25 27.59 7.42 -0.45
C SER A 25 26.15 7.26 -0.95
N LYS A 26 25.75 6.04 -1.34
CA LYS A 26 24.38 5.72 -1.79
C LYS A 26 23.48 5.20 -0.65
N GLY A 27 24.00 5.12 0.61
CA GLY A 27 23.24 4.65 1.75
C GLY A 27 23.22 3.12 1.95
N PHE A 28 23.96 2.35 1.13
CA PHE A 28 24.01 0.89 1.29
C PHE A 28 25.04 0.48 2.34
N ILE A 29 24.68 -0.52 3.15
CA ILE A 29 25.58 -1.16 4.11
C ILE A 29 26.65 -1.91 3.33
N THR A 30 27.92 -1.57 3.61
CA THR A 30 29.09 -2.19 2.98
C THR A 30 29.89 -3.05 3.95
N SER A 31 29.69 -2.86 5.25
CA SER A 31 30.33 -3.66 6.29
C SER A 31 29.39 -3.78 7.49
N PHE A 32 29.36 -4.97 8.07
CA PHE A 32 28.69 -5.28 9.34
C PHE A 32 29.65 -6.11 10.20
N LYS A 33 30.00 -5.61 11.39
CA LYS A 33 30.92 -6.27 12.30
C LYS A 33 30.32 -6.32 13.68
N GLU A 34 30.31 -7.48 14.32
CA GLU A 34 29.86 -7.68 15.72
C GLU A 34 31.04 -7.62 16.70
N SER A 35 30.77 -7.34 17.95
CA SER A 35 31.72 -7.35 19.07
C SER A 35 32.95 -6.46 18.88
N VAL A 36 32.76 -5.29 18.26
CA VAL A 36 33.85 -4.32 18.02
C VAL A 36 34.07 -3.51 19.30
N THR A 37 35.26 -3.65 19.91
CA THR A 37 35.69 -2.91 21.09
C THR A 37 36.63 -1.76 20.78
N ASP A 38 37.45 -1.92 19.72
CA ASP A 38 38.44 -0.94 19.31
C ASP A 38 37.87 -0.02 18.23
N LEU A 39 37.47 1.18 18.65
CA LEU A 39 36.91 2.21 17.76
C LEU A 39 38.03 3.11 17.26
N THR A 40 37.93 3.52 15.99
CA THR A 40 38.91 4.42 15.37
C THR A 40 38.68 5.88 15.74
N GLY A 41 37.58 6.19 16.43
CA GLY A 41 37.18 7.54 16.83
C GLY A 41 36.44 8.33 15.76
N ASN A 42 36.27 7.77 14.57
CA ASN A 42 35.57 8.40 13.43
C ASN A 42 34.13 7.92 13.28
N GLU A 43 33.69 6.98 14.13
CA GLU A 43 32.33 6.41 14.09
C GLU A 43 31.34 7.30 14.83
N ILE A 44 30.12 7.38 14.27
CA ILE A 44 28.97 7.96 14.97
C ILE A 44 28.46 6.89 15.96
N THR A 45 28.63 7.15 17.27
CA THR A 45 28.21 6.21 18.31
C THR A 45 26.74 6.42 18.66
N ILE A 46 25.96 5.32 18.65
CA ILE A 46 24.52 5.26 18.95
C ILE A 46 24.32 4.21 20.07
N ASN A 47 23.56 4.58 21.09
CA ASN A 47 23.33 3.69 22.23
C ASN A 47 22.44 2.49 21.84
N LEU A 48 21.34 2.76 21.16
CA LEU A 48 20.32 1.76 20.80
C LEU A 48 19.79 2.02 19.40
N ALA A 49 19.68 0.98 18.59
CA ALA A 49 19.08 1.06 17.27
C ALA A 49 18.25 -0.17 16.93
N ILE A 50 17.23 0.05 16.13
CA ILE A 50 16.41 -0.98 15.48
C ILE A 50 16.37 -0.67 13.99
N PRO A 51 16.11 -1.67 13.13
CA PRO A 51 15.80 -1.40 11.72
C PRO A 51 14.59 -0.48 11.58
N GLY A 52 14.59 0.34 10.53
CA GLY A 52 13.43 1.16 10.21
C GLY A 52 12.19 0.30 9.94
N ILE A 53 11.02 0.77 10.34
CA ILE A 53 9.76 0.04 10.19
C ILE A 53 9.14 0.39 8.82
N PRO A 54 8.84 -0.59 7.94
CA PRO A 54 8.06 -0.33 6.74
C PRO A 54 6.56 -0.31 7.07
N ASN A 55 5.83 0.66 6.51
CA ASN A 55 4.37 0.63 6.45
C ASN A 55 3.97 -0.07 5.14
N ALA A 56 3.35 -1.23 5.24
CA ALA A 56 3.03 -2.08 4.08
C ALA A 56 1.73 -1.70 3.36
N HIS A 57 0.93 -0.74 3.87
CA HIS A 57 -0.31 -0.31 3.25
C HIS A 57 -0.73 1.08 3.72
N SER A 58 -1.05 1.97 2.78
CA SER A 58 -1.49 3.33 3.04
C SER A 58 -2.36 3.86 1.90
N HIS A 59 -3.31 4.73 2.24
CA HIS A 59 -4.11 5.55 1.31
C HIS A 59 -3.99 7.02 1.73
N ALA A 60 -2.94 7.70 1.31
CA ALA A 60 -2.58 9.01 1.85
C ALA A 60 -3.70 10.05 1.79
N PHE A 61 -4.49 10.08 0.70
CA PHE A 61 -5.58 11.06 0.56
C PHE A 61 -6.65 10.93 1.66
N GLN A 62 -6.87 9.72 2.19
CA GLN A 62 -7.86 9.46 3.24
C GLN A 62 -7.48 10.11 4.57
N TYR A 63 -6.21 10.46 4.77
CA TYR A 63 -5.78 11.15 5.99
C TYR A 63 -6.48 12.50 6.20
N ALA A 64 -6.96 13.13 5.13
CA ALA A 64 -7.79 14.34 5.23
C ALA A 64 -9.16 14.11 5.88
N MET A 65 -9.56 12.86 6.14
CA MET A 65 -10.80 12.50 6.85
C MET A 65 -10.63 12.43 8.37
N VAL A 66 -9.41 12.55 8.88
CA VAL A 66 -9.16 12.51 10.34
C VAL A 66 -10.02 13.54 11.06
N GLY A 67 -10.78 13.09 12.07
CA GLY A 67 -11.75 13.92 12.82
C GLY A 67 -13.08 14.19 12.10
N LEU A 68 -13.24 13.75 10.86
CA LEU A 68 -14.49 13.91 10.09
C LEU A 68 -15.30 12.59 10.00
N ALA A 69 -14.60 11.47 9.84
CA ALA A 69 -15.21 10.15 9.64
C ALA A 69 -15.45 9.40 10.95
N GLU A 70 -14.79 9.77 12.04
CA GLU A 70 -14.93 9.15 13.37
C GLU A 70 -16.10 9.71 14.18
N LYS A 71 -16.88 10.65 13.62
CA LYS A 71 -18.07 11.18 14.29
C LYS A 71 -19.22 10.20 14.17
N HIS A 72 -19.61 9.60 15.30
CA HIS A 72 -20.83 8.81 15.41
C HIS A 72 -22.01 9.71 15.75
N PRO A 73 -22.99 9.90 14.86
CA PRO A 73 -24.23 10.56 15.23
C PRO A 73 -24.93 9.71 16.30
N ILE A 74 -25.36 10.33 17.41
CA ILE A 74 -26.09 9.64 18.48
C ILE A 74 -27.28 8.91 17.86
N GLY A 75 -27.39 7.59 18.11
CA GLY A 75 -28.49 6.75 17.65
C GLY A 75 -28.41 6.25 16.20
N LYS A 76 -27.26 6.38 15.53
CA LYS A 76 -26.98 5.72 14.25
C LYS A 76 -25.72 4.87 14.36
N ASP A 77 -25.80 3.63 13.91
CA ASP A 77 -24.62 2.79 13.74
C ASP A 77 -23.75 3.43 12.65
N SER A 78 -22.53 3.81 12.99
CA SER A 78 -21.54 4.13 11.98
C SER A 78 -20.89 2.82 11.56
N ASP A 79 -20.90 2.57 10.28
CA ASP A 79 -20.37 1.37 9.69
C ASP A 79 -19.38 1.72 8.57
N PHE A 80 -18.74 0.72 8.02
CA PHE A 80 -17.92 0.82 6.82
C PHE A 80 -18.60 1.61 5.69
N TRP A 81 -19.91 1.56 5.55
CA TRP A 81 -20.62 2.18 4.43
C TRP A 81 -20.77 3.70 4.59
N SER A 82 -20.95 4.19 5.81
CA SER A 82 -20.97 5.62 6.12
C SER A 82 -19.60 6.23 5.95
N TRP A 83 -18.55 5.54 6.42
CA TRP A 83 -17.16 5.91 6.20
C TRP A 83 -16.83 5.96 4.69
N ARG A 84 -17.21 4.93 3.93
CA ARG A 84 -17.00 4.85 2.48
C ARG A 84 -17.66 6.03 1.73
N LYS A 85 -18.85 6.45 2.17
CA LYS A 85 -19.50 7.62 1.58
C LYS A 85 -18.68 8.90 1.80
N ALA A 86 -18.22 9.15 3.03
CA ALA A 86 -17.37 10.30 3.33
C ALA A 86 -16.06 10.28 2.53
N MET A 87 -15.46 9.11 2.38
CA MET A 87 -14.26 8.92 1.57
C MET A 87 -14.50 9.27 0.09
N TYR A 88 -15.63 8.87 -0.50
CA TYR A 88 -15.96 9.24 -1.87
C TYR A 88 -16.20 10.75 -2.02
N ASP A 89 -16.90 11.37 -1.07
CA ASP A 89 -17.13 12.81 -1.09
C ASP A 89 -15.79 13.58 -1.05
N LEU A 90 -14.84 13.16 -0.19
CA LEU A 90 -13.49 13.70 -0.14
C LEU A 90 -12.74 13.46 -1.46
N ALA A 91 -12.77 12.24 -1.98
CA ALA A 91 -12.06 11.87 -3.20
C ALA A 91 -12.43 12.73 -4.40
N LEU A 92 -13.67 13.25 -4.47
CA LEU A 92 -14.13 14.13 -5.53
C LEU A 92 -13.59 15.56 -5.43
N THR A 93 -13.03 15.98 -4.30
CA THR A 93 -12.61 17.37 -4.05
C THR A 93 -11.09 17.56 -4.09
N VAL A 94 -10.30 16.55 -3.73
CA VAL A 94 -8.84 16.64 -3.61
C VAL A 94 -8.18 16.88 -4.96
N ASN A 95 -7.50 18.02 -5.13
CA ASN A 95 -6.68 18.31 -6.30
C ASN A 95 -5.20 17.84 -6.09
N PRO A 96 -4.34 17.89 -7.14
CA PRO A 96 -2.94 17.44 -7.03
C PRO A 96 -2.15 18.14 -5.91
N ASP A 97 -2.23 19.46 -5.79
CA ASP A 97 -1.53 20.21 -4.75
C ASP A 97 -2.02 19.84 -3.34
N GLN A 98 -3.33 19.70 -3.18
CA GLN A 98 -3.91 19.26 -1.90
C GLN A 98 -3.45 17.85 -1.54
N LEU A 99 -3.42 16.92 -2.51
CA LEU A 99 -2.91 15.57 -2.28
C LEU A 99 -1.46 15.61 -1.80
N ARG A 100 -0.60 16.42 -2.43
CA ARG A 100 0.80 16.58 -1.99
C ARG A 100 0.90 17.04 -0.54
N HIS A 101 0.12 18.06 -0.14
CA HIS A 101 0.13 18.57 1.22
C HIS A 101 -0.36 17.54 2.24
N ILE A 102 -1.48 16.87 1.95
CA ILE A 102 -2.05 15.80 2.80
C ILE A 102 -1.03 14.68 2.98
N ALA A 103 -0.45 14.19 1.87
CA ALA A 103 0.51 13.10 1.89
C ALA A 103 1.82 13.51 2.59
N THR A 104 2.32 14.75 2.38
CA THR A 104 3.51 15.24 3.07
C THR A 104 3.30 15.23 4.58
N PHE A 105 2.14 15.67 5.06
CA PHE A 105 1.83 15.66 6.49
C PHE A 105 1.78 14.23 7.04
N LEU A 106 1.02 13.33 6.39
CA LEU A 106 0.93 11.93 6.80
C LEU A 106 2.32 11.26 6.82
N TYR A 107 3.10 11.42 5.76
CA TYR A 107 4.42 10.80 5.66
C TYR A 107 5.41 11.37 6.68
N SER A 108 5.30 12.67 7.02
CA SER A 108 6.09 13.27 8.11
C SER A 108 5.72 12.67 9.47
N GLU A 109 4.42 12.44 9.72
CA GLU A 109 3.99 11.72 10.93
C GLU A 109 4.48 10.26 10.93
N MET A 110 4.51 9.58 9.80
CA MET A 110 5.12 8.25 9.69
C MET A 110 6.60 8.29 10.07
N VAL A 111 7.38 9.20 9.49
CA VAL A 111 8.82 9.36 9.82
C VAL A 111 9.01 9.66 11.29
N ARG A 112 8.21 10.56 11.87
CA ARG A 112 8.25 10.91 13.31
C ARG A 112 8.02 9.70 14.21
N ASN A 113 7.23 8.71 13.74
CA ASN A 113 6.93 7.48 14.46
C ASN A 113 7.83 6.30 14.06
N GLY A 114 8.94 6.54 13.34
CA GLY A 114 9.96 5.53 13.04
C GLY A 114 9.74 4.75 11.75
N TYR A 115 8.74 5.07 10.95
CA TYR A 115 8.58 4.50 9.63
C TYR A 115 9.61 5.08 8.66
N THR A 116 10.21 4.21 7.86
CA THR A 116 11.24 4.59 6.88
C THR A 116 10.85 4.32 5.44
N HIS A 117 9.77 3.57 5.25
CA HIS A 117 9.23 3.20 3.94
C HIS A 117 7.71 3.08 4.02
N VAL A 118 7.01 3.46 2.95
CA VAL A 118 5.56 3.28 2.82
C VAL A 118 5.22 2.61 1.50
N ALA A 119 4.35 1.60 1.53
CA ALA A 119 3.68 1.08 0.36
C ALA A 119 2.34 1.83 0.20
N GLU A 120 2.29 2.73 -0.76
CA GLU A 120 1.14 3.61 -0.99
C GLU A 120 0.20 2.99 -2.04
N PHE A 121 -0.92 2.49 -1.57
CA PHE A 121 -1.99 1.90 -2.38
C PHE A 121 -2.82 3.03 -3.00
N HIS A 122 -2.47 3.43 -4.21
CA HIS A 122 -2.95 4.64 -4.85
C HIS A 122 -4.02 4.37 -5.91
N TYR A 123 -5.22 4.93 -5.76
CA TYR A 123 -6.33 4.77 -6.72
C TYR A 123 -7.03 6.09 -7.10
N LEU A 124 -6.55 7.24 -6.63
CA LEU A 124 -7.07 8.55 -7.01
C LEU A 124 -6.27 9.08 -8.22
N HIS A 125 -6.69 8.76 -9.45
CA HIS A 125 -5.90 8.97 -10.66
C HIS A 125 -6.29 10.19 -11.47
N HIS A 126 -7.59 10.47 -11.58
CA HIS A 126 -8.16 11.44 -12.53
C HIS A 126 -8.57 12.74 -11.86
N ASP A 127 -8.92 13.76 -12.67
CA ASP A 127 -9.49 15.00 -12.18
C ASP A 127 -10.88 14.79 -11.56
N HIS A 128 -11.47 15.82 -10.99
CA HIS A 128 -12.78 15.75 -10.32
C HIS A 128 -13.94 15.39 -11.28
N ASN A 129 -13.74 15.49 -12.58
CA ASN A 129 -14.70 15.08 -13.61
C ASN A 129 -14.46 13.63 -14.10
N GLY A 130 -13.35 12.98 -13.69
CA GLY A 130 -12.95 11.66 -14.15
C GLY A 130 -12.12 11.67 -15.43
N ASN A 131 -11.60 12.84 -15.83
CA ASN A 131 -10.72 12.95 -16.98
C ASN A 131 -9.26 12.76 -16.57
N LYS A 132 -8.45 12.22 -17.48
CA LYS A 132 -7.01 12.15 -17.29
C LYS A 132 -6.40 13.56 -17.23
N TYR A 133 -5.44 13.74 -16.33
CA TYR A 133 -4.52 14.87 -16.40
C TYR A 133 -3.63 14.76 -17.65
N SER A 134 -2.99 15.86 -18.06
CA SER A 134 -1.99 15.86 -19.14
C SER A 134 -0.87 14.86 -18.87
N ASN A 135 -0.39 14.79 -17.62
CA ASN A 135 0.38 13.67 -17.12
C ASN A 135 -0.59 12.66 -16.50
N HIS A 136 -0.78 11.48 -17.11
CA HIS A 136 -1.73 10.47 -16.62
C HIS A 136 -1.41 10.01 -15.19
N ALA A 137 -0.13 10.06 -14.77
CA ALA A 137 0.31 9.72 -13.41
C ALA A 137 0.46 10.96 -12.51
N GLU A 138 -0.23 12.07 -12.77
CA GLU A 138 -0.08 13.34 -12.04
C GLU A 138 -0.27 13.18 -10.53
N MET A 139 -1.35 12.51 -10.12
CA MET A 139 -1.62 12.30 -8.69
C MET A 139 -0.52 11.43 -8.05
N GLY A 140 -0.01 10.44 -8.78
CA GLY A 140 1.14 9.63 -8.34
C GLY A 140 2.44 10.44 -8.20
N LEU A 141 2.69 11.39 -9.12
CA LEU A 141 3.81 12.32 -9.02
C LEU A 141 3.74 13.14 -7.72
N GLN A 142 2.56 13.62 -7.34
CA GLN A 142 2.38 14.39 -6.11
C GLN A 142 2.69 13.56 -4.85
N LEU A 143 2.41 12.27 -4.85
CA LEU A 143 2.79 11.36 -3.76
C LEU A 143 4.31 11.14 -3.69
N LEU A 144 4.99 11.04 -4.83
CA LEU A 144 6.46 10.94 -4.89
C LEU A 144 7.13 12.22 -4.35
N GLU A 145 6.62 13.39 -4.74
CA GLU A 145 7.11 14.69 -4.22
C GLU A 145 6.84 14.81 -2.71
N ALA A 146 5.68 14.36 -2.23
CA ALA A 146 5.36 14.34 -0.81
C ALA A 146 6.31 13.43 -0.01
N ALA A 147 6.62 12.24 -0.52
CA ALA A 147 7.55 11.32 0.11
C ALA A 147 8.97 11.90 0.18
N LYS A 148 9.41 12.59 -0.88
CA LYS A 148 10.69 13.32 -0.92
C LYS A 148 10.73 14.45 0.11
N LEU A 149 9.67 15.25 0.24
CA LEU A 149 9.57 16.34 1.22
C LEU A 149 9.61 15.81 2.65
N ALA A 150 8.91 14.72 2.92
CA ALA A 150 8.89 14.09 4.24
C ALA A 150 10.18 13.31 4.58
N GLY A 151 10.96 12.92 3.56
CA GLY A 151 12.17 12.12 3.75
C GLY A 151 11.91 10.63 3.98
N ILE A 152 10.80 10.09 3.45
CA ILE A 152 10.45 8.66 3.52
C ILE A 152 10.65 8.01 2.14
N ASN A 153 11.03 6.72 2.12
CA ASN A 153 10.98 5.96 0.88
C ASN A 153 9.54 5.49 0.58
N ILE A 154 9.21 5.35 -0.70
CA ILE A 154 7.88 4.94 -1.13
C ILE A 154 7.95 3.81 -2.16
N THR A 155 7.07 2.82 -2.03
CA THR A 155 6.64 1.96 -3.12
C THR A 155 5.27 2.45 -3.56
N LEU A 156 5.21 3.13 -4.70
CA LEU A 156 3.94 3.66 -5.23
C LEU A 156 3.24 2.59 -6.07
N ILE A 157 1.99 2.31 -5.73
CA ILE A 157 1.23 1.19 -6.30
C ILE A 157 -0.06 1.74 -6.93
N PRO A 158 -0.05 2.09 -8.23
CA PRO A 158 -1.28 2.49 -8.91
C PRO A 158 -2.21 1.29 -9.02
N MET A 159 -3.48 1.48 -8.66
CA MET A 159 -4.48 0.42 -8.63
C MET A 159 -5.38 0.43 -9.84
N CYS A 160 -5.59 -0.75 -10.44
CA CYS A 160 -6.67 -0.95 -11.40
C CYS A 160 -8.02 -0.93 -10.68
N TYR A 161 -8.96 -0.16 -11.22
CA TYR A 161 -10.33 -0.06 -10.73
C TYR A 161 -11.29 0.08 -11.92
N GLN A 162 -12.31 -0.76 -12.05
CA GLN A 162 -13.18 -0.81 -13.24
C GLN A 162 -14.67 -0.94 -12.91
N MET A 163 -15.03 -1.51 -11.76
CA MET A 163 -16.41 -1.86 -11.41
C MET A 163 -16.82 -1.32 -10.05
N GLY A 164 -18.11 -1.06 -9.86
CA GLY A 164 -18.68 -0.63 -8.58
C GLY A 164 -18.87 -1.75 -7.56
N GLY A 165 -18.77 -2.99 -8.03
CA GLY A 165 -18.95 -4.25 -7.29
C GLY A 165 -19.01 -5.40 -8.27
N PHE A 166 -19.17 -6.64 -7.80
CA PHE A 166 -19.29 -7.81 -8.68
C PHE A 166 -20.42 -7.60 -9.70
N ASN A 167 -20.06 -7.58 -10.99
CA ASN A 167 -20.99 -7.39 -12.11
C ASN A 167 -21.82 -6.10 -12.02
N GLN A 168 -21.34 -5.07 -11.29
CA GLN A 168 -22.03 -3.81 -11.13
C GLN A 168 -21.27 -2.70 -11.85
N PRO A 169 -21.97 -1.80 -12.58
CA PRO A 169 -21.34 -0.64 -13.18
C PRO A 169 -20.71 0.24 -12.08
N PRO A 170 -19.66 0.98 -12.41
CA PRO A 170 -19.05 1.91 -11.45
C PRO A 170 -20.03 3.00 -11.05
N LEU A 171 -19.95 3.42 -9.80
CA LEU A 171 -20.71 4.55 -9.28
C LEU A 171 -20.13 5.87 -9.78
N ASN A 172 -20.95 6.92 -9.89
CA ASN A 172 -20.45 8.24 -10.31
C ASN A 172 -19.35 8.79 -9.38
N GLN A 173 -19.41 8.45 -8.09
CA GLN A 173 -18.38 8.82 -7.10
C GLN A 173 -17.03 8.14 -7.32
N GLN A 174 -16.98 7.07 -8.11
CA GLN A 174 -15.76 6.31 -8.41
C GLN A 174 -15.04 6.79 -9.67
N LYS A 175 -15.60 7.77 -10.39
CA LYS A 175 -15.10 8.21 -11.72
C LYS A 175 -13.62 8.59 -11.73
N ARG A 176 -13.06 9.03 -10.59
CA ARG A 176 -11.64 9.40 -10.47
C ARG A 176 -10.70 8.22 -10.36
N PHE A 177 -11.23 7.02 -10.12
CA PHE A 177 -10.44 5.80 -9.90
C PHE A 177 -10.34 4.93 -11.15
N LEU A 178 -11.26 5.15 -12.13
CA LEU A 178 -11.56 4.17 -13.16
C LEU A 178 -10.49 4.07 -14.25
N SER A 179 -10.04 2.86 -14.50
CA SER A 179 -9.36 2.49 -15.74
C SER A 179 -10.41 1.97 -16.73
N ARG A 180 -10.52 2.60 -17.90
CA ARG A 180 -11.54 2.27 -18.91
C ARG A 180 -11.40 0.85 -19.44
N ASN A 181 -10.18 0.38 -19.55
CA ASN A 181 -9.81 -0.97 -19.98
C ASN A 181 -8.41 -1.30 -19.45
N ILE A 182 -7.92 -2.50 -19.73
CA ILE A 182 -6.61 -2.94 -19.26
C ILE A 182 -5.46 -2.07 -19.83
N ASN A 183 -5.50 -1.69 -21.09
CA ASN A 183 -4.45 -0.88 -21.70
C ASN A 183 -4.36 0.51 -21.06
N ASP A 184 -5.50 1.06 -20.65
CA ASP A 184 -5.58 2.32 -19.92
C ASP A 184 -4.88 2.23 -18.55
N TYR A 185 -5.07 1.12 -17.85
CA TYR A 185 -4.37 0.83 -16.61
C TYR A 185 -2.86 0.60 -16.81
N LEU A 186 -2.50 -0.19 -17.81
CA LEU A 186 -1.08 -0.48 -18.09
C LEU A 186 -0.32 0.79 -18.52
N ASP A 187 -0.96 1.72 -19.28
CA ASP A 187 -0.38 3.04 -19.57
C ASP A 187 -0.13 3.84 -18.29
N LEU A 188 -1.08 3.87 -17.36
CA LEU A 188 -0.91 4.50 -16.05
C LEU A 188 0.24 3.86 -15.24
N PHE A 189 0.29 2.53 -15.21
CA PHE A 189 1.34 1.79 -14.52
C PHE A 189 2.72 2.12 -15.09
N GLU A 190 2.90 2.09 -16.43
CA GLU A 190 4.18 2.35 -17.07
C GLU A 190 4.65 3.80 -16.85
N LYS A 191 3.75 4.77 -16.87
CA LYS A 191 4.07 6.16 -16.52
C LYS A 191 4.47 6.29 -15.05
N THR A 192 3.75 5.64 -14.15
CA THR A 192 4.11 5.61 -12.72
C THR A 192 5.48 4.96 -12.51
N ARG A 193 5.76 3.84 -13.19
CA ARG A 193 7.06 3.15 -13.14
C ARG A 193 8.21 4.07 -13.59
N SER A 194 8.00 4.80 -14.68
CA SER A 194 8.97 5.78 -15.17
C SER A 194 9.24 6.90 -14.18
N LEU A 195 8.18 7.45 -13.56
CA LEU A 195 8.30 8.47 -12.51
C LEU A 195 9.04 7.94 -11.28
N CYS A 196 8.69 6.75 -10.79
CA CYS A 196 9.38 6.12 -9.65
C CYS A 196 10.88 5.96 -9.94
N LYS A 197 11.26 5.51 -11.14
CA LYS A 197 12.66 5.40 -11.56
C LYS A 197 13.36 6.76 -11.53
N THR A 198 12.74 7.81 -12.04
CA THR A 198 13.31 9.17 -12.05
C THR A 198 13.51 9.72 -10.64
N HIS A 199 12.61 9.38 -9.70
CA HIS A 199 12.67 9.80 -8.30
C HIS A 199 13.48 8.84 -7.42
N ASN A 200 14.11 7.81 -7.98
CA ASN A 200 14.83 6.76 -7.25
C ASN A 200 13.95 6.10 -6.17
N GLN A 201 12.69 5.81 -6.53
CA GLN A 201 11.69 5.17 -5.69
C GLN A 201 11.21 3.86 -6.33
N HIS A 202 10.42 3.09 -5.59
CA HIS A 202 9.92 1.78 -6.02
C HIS A 202 8.50 1.88 -6.57
N VAL A 203 8.15 0.94 -7.46
CA VAL A 203 6.78 0.78 -7.98
C VAL A 203 6.28 -0.61 -7.67
N GLY A 204 5.01 -0.70 -7.29
CA GLY A 204 4.23 -1.94 -7.25
C GLY A 204 3.13 -1.90 -8.30
N ILE A 205 2.52 -3.05 -8.56
CA ILE A 205 1.36 -3.19 -9.45
C ILE A 205 0.19 -3.78 -8.65
N GLY A 206 -1.03 -3.52 -9.05
CA GLY A 206 -2.14 -4.12 -8.32
C GLY A 206 -3.52 -3.79 -8.84
N ILE A 207 -4.48 -4.43 -8.21
CA ILE A 207 -5.90 -4.21 -8.40
C ILE A 207 -6.53 -3.77 -7.08
N HIS A 208 -7.59 -2.98 -7.12
CA HIS A 208 -8.24 -2.57 -5.87
C HIS A 208 -8.74 -3.78 -5.08
N SER A 209 -9.48 -4.66 -5.73
CA SER A 209 -10.02 -5.91 -5.15
C SER A 209 -10.64 -6.74 -6.26
N ILE A 210 -10.97 -8.03 -6.00
CA ILE A 210 -11.64 -8.88 -7.00
C ILE A 210 -13.05 -8.38 -7.39
N ARG A 211 -13.70 -7.59 -6.54
CA ARG A 211 -15.01 -6.98 -6.83
C ARG A 211 -14.95 -5.74 -7.71
N ALA A 212 -13.78 -5.15 -7.85
CA ALA A 212 -13.60 -3.86 -8.51
C ALA A 212 -12.93 -3.95 -9.88
N VAL A 213 -12.53 -5.13 -10.32
CA VAL A 213 -11.83 -5.36 -11.61
C VAL A 213 -12.43 -6.57 -12.30
N HIS A 214 -12.57 -6.51 -13.62
CA HIS A 214 -13.01 -7.65 -14.42
C HIS A 214 -12.06 -8.84 -14.27
N GLN A 215 -12.62 -10.05 -14.15
CA GLN A 215 -11.86 -11.26 -13.82
C GLN A 215 -10.71 -11.53 -14.80
N GLU A 216 -10.98 -11.40 -16.10
CA GLU A 216 -9.98 -11.53 -17.16
C GLU A 216 -8.83 -10.53 -17.02
N ASN A 217 -9.12 -9.31 -16.58
CA ASN A 217 -8.10 -8.27 -16.39
C ASN A 217 -7.23 -8.54 -15.15
N ILE A 218 -7.77 -9.17 -14.11
CA ILE A 218 -6.98 -9.62 -12.96
C ILE A 218 -5.89 -10.59 -13.40
N ILE A 219 -6.27 -11.58 -14.21
CA ILE A 219 -5.35 -12.58 -14.76
C ILE A 219 -4.30 -11.89 -15.65
N GLN A 220 -4.74 -11.05 -16.59
CA GLN A 220 -3.83 -10.35 -17.50
C GLN A 220 -2.85 -9.42 -16.79
N ILE A 221 -3.27 -8.69 -15.74
CA ILE A 221 -2.38 -7.85 -14.93
C ILE A 221 -1.34 -8.71 -14.20
N ASN A 222 -1.74 -9.85 -13.66
CA ASN A 222 -0.82 -10.77 -13.00
C ASN A 222 0.20 -11.37 -14.00
N GLU A 223 -0.25 -11.77 -15.18
CA GLU A 223 0.61 -12.28 -16.26
C GLU A 223 1.58 -11.18 -16.74
N TYR A 224 1.08 -9.95 -16.96
CA TYR A 224 1.92 -8.81 -17.32
C TYR A 224 3.00 -8.54 -16.29
N ASN A 225 2.66 -8.59 -15.00
CA ASN A 225 3.61 -8.41 -13.91
C ASN A 225 4.69 -9.49 -13.87
N ASN A 226 4.33 -10.72 -14.18
CA ASN A 226 5.24 -11.88 -14.15
C ASN A 226 6.17 -11.92 -12.91
N ASN A 227 5.64 -11.56 -11.75
CA ASN A 227 6.35 -11.50 -10.47
C ASN A 227 7.52 -10.49 -10.40
N VAL A 228 7.59 -9.52 -11.29
CA VAL A 228 8.66 -8.49 -11.32
C VAL A 228 8.46 -7.45 -10.23
N HIS A 229 7.21 -7.07 -9.97
CA HIS A 229 6.85 -6.04 -8.99
C HIS A 229 5.95 -6.63 -7.89
N PRO A 230 5.97 -6.09 -6.66
CA PRO A 230 5.00 -6.46 -5.64
C PRO A 230 3.57 -6.23 -6.16
N PHE A 231 2.74 -7.26 -6.07
CA PHE A 231 1.34 -7.21 -6.50
C PHE A 231 0.43 -7.06 -5.29
N HIS A 232 -0.33 -5.97 -5.22
CA HIS A 232 -1.19 -5.65 -4.08
C HIS A 232 -2.67 -5.69 -4.41
N MET A 233 -3.49 -6.11 -3.44
CA MET A 233 -4.96 -6.03 -3.51
C MET A 233 -5.60 -6.17 -2.14
N HIS A 234 -6.78 -5.53 -1.95
CA HIS A 234 -7.66 -5.84 -0.81
C HIS A 234 -8.40 -7.16 -1.07
N ILE A 235 -8.57 -7.97 -0.05
CA ILE A 235 -9.29 -9.25 -0.15
C ILE A 235 -9.97 -9.63 1.16
N SER A 236 -11.21 -10.11 1.07
CA SER A 236 -11.99 -10.63 2.21
C SER A 236 -12.07 -9.67 3.40
N GLU A 237 -12.07 -8.36 3.12
CA GLU A 237 -12.14 -7.31 4.13
C GLU A 237 -13.47 -7.32 4.87
N GLN A 238 -14.59 -7.48 4.14
CA GLN A 238 -15.95 -7.39 4.62
C GLN A 238 -16.72 -8.70 4.40
N LYS A 239 -17.56 -9.11 5.36
CA LYS A 239 -18.48 -10.27 5.18
C LYS A 239 -19.30 -10.15 3.89
N LYS A 240 -19.82 -8.93 3.60
CA LYS A 240 -20.57 -8.66 2.38
C LYS A 240 -19.76 -8.91 1.10
N GLU A 241 -18.44 -8.67 1.11
CA GLU A 241 -17.57 -9.02 -0.01
C GLU A 241 -17.55 -10.54 -0.21
N VAL A 242 -17.38 -11.30 0.86
CA VAL A 242 -17.38 -12.77 0.83
C VAL A 242 -18.70 -13.32 0.31
N ASP A 243 -19.83 -12.81 0.84
CA ASP A 243 -21.17 -13.23 0.41
C ASP A 243 -21.43 -12.92 -1.07
N ASN A 244 -21.00 -11.73 -1.52
CA ASN A 244 -21.13 -11.33 -2.92
C ASN A 244 -20.23 -12.15 -3.83
N SER A 245 -19.03 -12.53 -3.39
CA SER A 245 -18.13 -13.41 -4.11
C SER A 245 -18.76 -14.80 -4.30
N LEU A 246 -19.30 -15.38 -3.23
CA LEU A 246 -20.02 -16.66 -3.29
C LEU A 246 -21.19 -16.61 -4.28
N LYS A 247 -21.99 -15.52 -4.27
CA LYS A 247 -23.11 -15.35 -5.20
C LYS A 247 -22.67 -15.16 -6.64
N SER A 248 -21.60 -14.42 -6.90
CA SER A 248 -21.20 -14.02 -8.25
C SER A 248 -20.21 -14.98 -8.89
N LEU A 249 -19.32 -15.58 -8.10
CA LEU A 249 -18.22 -16.43 -8.55
C LEU A 249 -18.36 -17.90 -8.11
N GLY A 250 -19.34 -18.20 -7.24
CA GLY A 250 -19.52 -19.54 -6.65
C GLY A 250 -18.43 -19.94 -5.64
N LYS A 251 -17.52 -19.02 -5.28
CA LYS A 251 -16.37 -19.28 -4.43
C LYS A 251 -16.06 -18.10 -3.50
N ARG A 252 -15.38 -18.39 -2.41
CA ARG A 252 -14.84 -17.38 -1.52
C ARG A 252 -13.67 -16.65 -2.19
N PRO A 253 -13.35 -15.41 -1.79
CA PRO A 253 -12.38 -14.56 -2.49
C PRO A 253 -11.00 -15.20 -2.70
N VAL A 254 -10.39 -15.74 -1.63
CA VAL A 254 -9.05 -16.34 -1.72
C VAL A 254 -9.10 -17.67 -2.49
N GLU A 255 -10.16 -18.46 -2.33
CA GLU A 255 -10.33 -19.70 -3.10
C GLU A 255 -10.38 -19.40 -4.60
N TRP A 256 -11.21 -18.44 -5.00
CA TRP A 256 -11.30 -18.01 -6.39
C TRP A 256 -9.95 -17.53 -6.92
N LEU A 257 -9.32 -16.60 -6.20
CA LEU A 257 -8.05 -16.01 -6.62
C LEU A 257 -6.95 -17.08 -6.80
N SER A 258 -6.84 -18.03 -5.86
CA SER A 258 -5.82 -19.09 -5.91
C SER A 258 -6.00 -20.08 -7.06
N GLU A 259 -7.19 -20.14 -7.65
CA GLU A 259 -7.46 -20.96 -8.85
C GLU A 259 -7.19 -20.21 -10.15
N GLN A 260 -7.26 -18.87 -10.12
CA GLN A 260 -7.07 -18.05 -11.32
C GLN A 260 -5.60 -17.66 -11.56
N ILE A 261 -4.84 -17.45 -10.49
CA ILE A 261 -3.44 -17.03 -10.58
C ILE A 261 -2.54 -17.86 -9.66
N ASN A 262 -1.27 -17.98 -10.03
CA ASN A 262 -0.28 -18.68 -9.20
C ASN A 262 0.21 -17.75 -8.08
N LEU A 263 -0.48 -17.77 -6.94
CA LEU A 263 -0.12 -16.98 -5.75
C LEU A 263 1.26 -17.38 -5.22
N ASN A 264 2.06 -16.39 -4.85
CA ASN A 264 3.41 -16.59 -4.29
C ASN A 264 3.83 -15.37 -3.44
N HIS A 265 5.09 -15.33 -3.00
CA HIS A 265 5.65 -14.29 -2.14
C HIS A 265 5.64 -12.87 -2.73
N SER A 266 5.42 -12.69 -4.03
CA SER A 266 5.27 -11.36 -4.63
C SER A 266 3.88 -10.75 -4.44
N HIS A 267 2.90 -11.55 -4.00
CA HIS A 267 1.53 -11.11 -3.76
C HIS A 267 1.35 -10.63 -2.32
N HIS A 268 0.71 -9.48 -2.19
CA HIS A 268 0.42 -8.80 -0.94
C HIS A 268 -1.09 -8.61 -0.82
N LEU A 269 -1.72 -9.43 0.02
CA LEU A 269 -3.15 -9.50 0.20
C LEU A 269 -3.53 -8.72 1.46
N VAL A 270 -4.21 -7.58 1.28
CA VAL A 270 -4.53 -6.65 2.36
C VAL A 270 -5.81 -7.09 3.05
N HIS A 271 -5.80 -7.02 4.36
CA HIS A 271 -6.80 -7.46 5.33
C HIS A 271 -6.86 -8.98 5.48
N ALA A 272 -7.46 -9.71 4.53
CA ALA A 272 -7.77 -11.14 4.67
C ALA A 272 -8.51 -11.47 5.99
N THR A 273 -9.39 -10.56 6.46
CA THR A 273 -10.08 -10.62 7.74
C THR A 273 -11.04 -11.79 7.82
N HIS A 274 -11.92 -11.92 6.79
CA HIS A 274 -12.96 -12.93 6.77
C HIS A 274 -12.58 -14.14 5.92
N VAL A 275 -11.48 -14.82 6.31
CA VAL A 275 -10.99 -16.03 5.66
C VAL A 275 -11.39 -17.29 6.40
N SER A 276 -11.65 -18.38 5.67
CA SER A 276 -11.90 -19.72 6.22
C SER A 276 -10.58 -20.46 6.49
N THR A 277 -10.64 -21.51 7.30
CA THR A 277 -9.48 -22.41 7.53
C THR A 277 -8.90 -22.95 6.21
N LYS A 278 -9.74 -23.24 5.22
CA LYS A 278 -9.28 -23.66 3.88
C LYS A 278 -8.49 -22.56 3.19
N GLU A 279 -8.97 -21.32 3.24
CA GLU A 279 -8.28 -20.17 2.65
C GLU A 279 -6.97 -19.88 3.38
N ILE A 280 -6.91 -19.97 4.71
CA ILE A 280 -5.66 -19.84 5.49
C ILE A 280 -4.62 -20.87 5.01
N ASN A 281 -5.02 -22.14 4.81
CA ASN A 281 -4.12 -23.17 4.29
C ASN A 281 -3.60 -22.85 2.87
N LEU A 282 -4.45 -22.27 2.01
CA LEU A 282 -4.05 -21.83 0.66
C LEU A 282 -3.02 -20.71 0.74
N LEU A 283 -3.26 -19.68 1.58
CA LEU A 283 -2.35 -18.56 1.81
C LEU A 283 -0.98 -19.04 2.33
N CYS A 284 -0.99 -19.92 3.34
CA CYS A 284 0.24 -20.49 3.88
C CYS A 284 1.04 -21.29 2.85
N LYS A 285 0.36 -22.15 2.07
CA LYS A 285 0.98 -22.95 1.02
C LYS A 285 1.61 -22.10 -0.06
N SER A 286 0.94 -21.01 -0.45
CA SER A 286 1.38 -20.08 -1.49
C SER A 286 2.48 -19.13 -1.01
N LYS A 287 2.72 -19.02 0.30
CA LYS A 287 3.71 -18.09 0.89
C LYS A 287 3.45 -16.63 0.51
N VAL A 288 2.20 -16.25 0.34
CA VAL A 288 1.81 -14.86 0.09
C VAL A 288 2.02 -14.02 1.36
N ASN A 289 2.13 -12.72 1.18
CA ASN A 289 2.16 -11.78 2.29
C ASN A 289 0.73 -11.33 2.60
N VAL A 290 0.28 -11.53 3.84
CA VAL A 290 -0.97 -10.94 4.34
C VAL A 290 -0.60 -9.65 5.07
N ILE A 291 -1.24 -8.56 4.68
CA ILE A 291 -1.02 -7.24 5.28
C ILE A 291 -2.18 -6.93 6.21
N LEU A 292 -1.89 -6.88 7.51
CA LEU A 292 -2.86 -6.51 8.53
C LEU A 292 -2.89 -4.99 8.71
N CYS A 293 -4.09 -4.44 8.90
CA CYS A 293 -4.34 -3.03 9.17
C CYS A 293 -5.07 -2.86 10.52
N PRO A 294 -4.44 -3.18 11.66
CA PRO A 294 -5.13 -3.34 12.95
C PRO A 294 -5.91 -2.08 13.37
N THR A 295 -5.37 -0.90 13.09
CA THR A 295 -6.03 0.37 13.41
C THR A 295 -7.29 0.58 12.58
N THR A 296 -7.22 0.33 11.26
CA THR A 296 -8.36 0.43 10.36
C THR A 296 -9.44 -0.59 10.70
N GLU A 297 -9.03 -1.84 10.86
CA GLU A 297 -9.92 -2.96 11.21
C GLU A 297 -10.61 -2.72 12.55
N GLY A 298 -9.89 -2.21 13.56
CA GLY A 298 -10.45 -1.83 14.85
C GLY A 298 -11.43 -0.64 14.76
N ASN A 299 -11.10 0.39 13.99
CA ASN A 299 -11.97 1.57 13.83
C ASN A 299 -13.25 1.28 13.04
N LEU A 300 -13.17 0.37 12.07
CA LEU A 300 -14.31 0.00 11.21
C LEU A 300 -15.08 -1.22 11.74
N ALA A 301 -14.65 -1.81 12.84
CA ALA A 301 -15.19 -3.03 13.42
C ALA A 301 -15.25 -4.20 12.41
N ASP A 302 -14.20 -4.36 11.62
CA ASP A 302 -14.10 -5.31 10.52
C ASP A 302 -13.58 -6.68 10.94
N GLY A 303 -12.91 -6.78 12.10
CA GLY A 303 -12.28 -8.01 12.56
C GLY A 303 -12.35 -8.27 14.04
#